data_73df136b1c4ace7c83b2a30716a9267a
#
_entry.id   73df136b1c4ace7c83b2a30716a9267a
#
_cell.length_a   1.000
_cell.length_b   1.000
_cell.length_c   1.000
_cell.angle_alpha   90.00
_cell.angle_beta   90.00
_cell.angle_gamma   90.00
#
_symmetry.space_group_name_H-M   'P 1'
#
loop_
_entity.id
_entity.type
_entity.pdbx_description
1 polymer ?
#
loop_
_entity_poly.entity_id
_entity_poly.type
_entity_poly.pdbx_seq_one_letter_code
_entity_poly.pdbx_strand_id
1 'polypeptide(L)'
;GLISPREVFNKIKQLKARTENKEFFIRELFWREFYNYILYHFPRSEFENLNGINVNWNEDETVFQKWCEGNTGVPIIDAAMRHFNQTGTMHNRLRMIVSSYLTKNLLVDWKKGEQYFAQNLLDYEASSNIGSWQWASSTGADSVPYFRIFNPYLQSAKFDKEAIFIKSVIPELKDISAKLIHTQNGVQSNIFLDYPAQVVSIEFSRKRAIDEFKRANIESKQ
;
A
#
# COMPACT_ATOMS: atom_id res chain seq x y z
N GLY A 1 -18.23 -2.24 12.18
CA GLY A 1 -19.17 -2.28 13.09
C GLY A 1 -19.22 -3.27 14.26
N LEU A 2 -18.19 -4.10 14.53
CA LEU A 2 -18.25 -5.07 15.64
C LEU A 2 -18.05 -4.44 17.03
N ILE A 3 -17.43 -3.27 17.12
CA ILE A 3 -17.16 -2.56 18.38
C ILE A 3 -17.25 -1.05 18.17
N SER A 4 -17.74 -0.34 19.19
CA SER A 4 -17.83 1.12 19.17
C SER A 4 -16.44 1.75 19.34
N PRO A 5 -16.03 2.72 18.47
CA PRO A 5 -14.79 3.48 18.65
C PRO A 5 -14.73 4.21 20.00
N ARG A 6 -15.87 4.68 20.52
CA ARG A 6 -15.96 5.31 21.85
C ARG A 6 -15.63 4.31 22.98
N GLU A 7 -16.09 3.07 22.85
CA GLU A 7 -15.79 2.02 23.82
C GLU A 7 -14.30 1.68 23.78
N VAL A 8 -13.72 1.52 22.59
CA VAL A 8 -12.29 1.30 22.41
C VAL A 8 -11.47 2.42 23.02
N PHE A 9 -11.82 3.69 22.75
CA PHE A 9 -11.16 4.85 23.31
C PHE A 9 -11.18 4.85 24.85
N ASN A 10 -12.35 4.58 25.45
CA ASN A 10 -12.48 4.52 26.92
C ASN A 10 -11.68 3.38 27.52
N LYS A 11 -11.68 2.19 26.90
CA LYS A 11 -10.87 1.05 27.34
C LYS A 11 -9.38 1.35 27.28
N ILE A 12 -8.90 1.97 26.21
CA ILE A 12 -7.49 2.35 26.07
C ILE A 12 -7.04 3.31 27.19
N LYS A 13 -7.86 4.31 27.53
CA LYS A 13 -7.56 5.22 28.64
C LYS A 13 -7.35 4.50 29.97
N GLN A 14 -8.09 3.42 30.21
CA GLN A 14 -8.06 2.63 31.43
C GLN A 14 -6.90 1.61 31.49
N LEU A 15 -6.29 1.28 30.35
CA LEU A 15 -5.21 0.30 30.29
C LEU A 15 -3.98 0.77 31.10
N LYS A 16 -3.35 -0.17 31.80
CA LYS A 16 -2.03 0.04 32.42
C LYS A 16 -0.94 -0.12 31.35
N ALA A 17 -0.76 0.89 30.51
CA ALA A 17 0.22 0.91 29.43
C ALA A 17 0.93 2.28 29.42
N ARG A 18 2.10 2.34 28.76
CA ARG A 18 2.83 3.61 28.57
C ARG A 18 1.95 4.62 27.84
N THR A 19 1.97 5.88 28.27
CA THR A 19 1.18 6.97 27.69
C THR A 19 1.39 7.08 26.19
N GLU A 20 2.62 7.02 25.72
CA GLU A 20 2.98 7.06 24.31
C GLU A 20 2.26 5.99 23.48
N ASN A 21 2.20 4.75 23.97
CA ASN A 21 1.51 3.64 23.27
C ASN A 21 0.00 3.89 23.17
N LYS A 22 -0.61 4.46 24.24
CA LYS A 22 -2.02 4.84 24.23
C LYS A 22 -2.30 5.94 23.21
N GLU A 23 -1.45 6.96 23.19
CA GLU A 23 -1.56 8.10 22.26
C GLU A 23 -1.41 7.64 20.80
N PHE A 24 -0.46 6.73 20.53
CA PHE A 24 -0.35 6.14 19.18
C PHE A 24 -1.64 5.46 18.75
N PHE A 25 -2.23 4.62 19.61
CA PHE A 25 -3.47 3.92 19.25
C PHE A 25 -4.65 4.89 19.13
N ILE A 26 -4.78 5.86 20.04
CA ILE A 26 -5.83 6.88 19.99
C ILE A 26 -5.72 7.70 18.69
N ARG A 27 -4.51 7.99 18.21
CA ARG A 27 -4.29 8.67 16.93
C ARG A 27 -4.90 7.92 15.76
N GLU A 28 -4.83 6.58 15.75
CA GLU A 28 -5.45 5.77 14.70
C GLU A 28 -6.98 5.90 14.71
N LEU A 29 -7.60 6.04 15.89
CA LEU A 29 -9.03 6.33 16.00
C LEU A 29 -9.38 7.73 15.42
N PHE A 30 -8.52 8.73 15.61
CA PHE A 30 -8.71 10.05 15.00
C PHE A 30 -8.55 10.00 13.47
N TRP A 31 -7.60 9.24 12.93
CA TRP A 31 -7.48 9.02 11.49
C TRP A 31 -8.75 8.39 10.91
N ARG A 32 -9.31 7.39 11.60
CA ARG A 32 -10.58 6.80 11.21
C ARG A 32 -11.71 7.85 11.16
N GLU A 33 -11.86 8.66 12.20
CA GLU A 33 -12.87 9.73 12.22
C GLU A 33 -12.61 10.79 11.13
N PHE A 34 -11.35 11.14 10.88
CA PHE A 34 -10.98 12.06 9.81
C PHE A 34 -11.45 11.54 8.44
N TYR A 35 -11.19 10.28 8.11
CA TYR A 35 -11.63 9.72 6.83
C TYR A 35 -13.16 9.58 6.75
N ASN A 36 -13.83 9.23 7.84
CA ASN A 36 -15.29 9.26 7.89
C ASN A 36 -15.85 10.66 7.62
N TYR A 37 -15.23 11.69 8.20
CA TYR A 37 -15.61 13.08 7.98
C TYR A 37 -15.39 13.49 6.51
N ILE A 38 -14.27 13.11 5.92
CA ILE A 38 -13.97 13.37 4.50
C ILE A 38 -15.04 12.74 3.61
N LEU A 39 -15.32 11.45 3.76
CA LEU A 39 -16.30 10.77 2.91
C LEU A 39 -17.70 11.32 3.09
N TYR A 40 -18.09 11.68 4.32
CA TYR A 40 -19.39 12.27 4.62
C TYR A 40 -19.59 13.64 3.93
N HIS A 41 -18.60 14.52 3.99
CA HIS A 41 -18.69 15.87 3.41
C HIS A 41 -18.35 15.93 1.92
N PHE A 42 -17.56 14.97 1.45
CA PHE A 42 -17.11 14.87 0.07
C PHE A 42 -17.38 13.47 -0.50
N PRO A 43 -18.67 13.06 -0.63
CA PRO A 43 -19.00 11.69 -1.06
C PRO A 43 -18.44 11.34 -2.45
N ARG A 44 -18.20 12.34 -3.31
CA ARG A 44 -17.53 12.13 -4.60
C ARG A 44 -16.12 11.56 -4.47
N SER A 45 -15.48 11.71 -3.31
CA SER A 45 -14.15 11.13 -3.06
C SER A 45 -14.12 9.59 -3.16
N GLU A 46 -15.26 8.93 -3.17
CA GLU A 46 -15.36 7.50 -3.48
C GLU A 46 -14.94 7.18 -4.92
N PHE A 47 -15.23 8.09 -5.85
CA PHE A 47 -15.06 7.85 -7.29
C PHE A 47 -14.08 8.81 -7.97
N GLU A 48 -13.78 9.94 -7.32
CA GLU A 48 -12.97 11.02 -7.87
C GLU A 48 -11.75 11.31 -7.00
N ASN A 49 -10.69 11.81 -7.63
CA ASN A 49 -9.53 12.32 -6.89
C ASN A 49 -9.93 13.58 -6.12
N LEU A 50 -9.86 13.54 -4.79
CA LEU A 50 -10.33 14.63 -3.94
C LEU A 50 -9.61 15.96 -4.21
N ASN A 51 -8.33 15.91 -4.57
CA ASN A 51 -7.51 17.08 -4.90
C ASN A 51 -7.65 17.54 -6.36
N GLY A 52 -8.48 16.87 -7.16
CA GLY A 52 -8.79 17.28 -8.54
C GLY A 52 -7.69 17.02 -9.57
N ILE A 53 -6.56 16.40 -9.21
CA ILE A 53 -5.53 16.09 -10.21
C ILE A 53 -5.98 14.98 -11.15
N ASN A 54 -5.63 15.10 -12.43
CA ASN A 54 -5.90 14.09 -13.44
C ASN A 54 -4.61 13.37 -13.83
N VAL A 55 -4.48 12.12 -13.38
CA VAL A 55 -3.31 11.26 -13.64
C VAL A 55 -3.60 10.33 -14.80
N ASN A 56 -2.69 10.25 -15.77
CA ASN A 56 -2.76 9.27 -16.86
C ASN A 56 -2.31 7.91 -16.35
N TRP A 57 -3.27 7.15 -15.87
CA TRP A 57 -3.01 5.81 -15.33
C TRP A 57 -2.66 4.80 -16.43
N ASN A 58 -1.87 3.81 -16.04
CA ASN A 58 -1.59 2.65 -16.88
C ASN A 58 -2.81 1.72 -16.92
N GLU A 59 -3.28 1.43 -18.12
CA GLU A 59 -4.47 0.59 -18.36
C GLU A 59 -4.13 -0.90 -18.62
N ASP A 60 -2.86 -1.28 -18.51
CA ASP A 60 -2.43 -2.67 -18.71
C ASP A 60 -2.96 -3.59 -17.60
N GLU A 61 -4.00 -4.34 -17.92
CA GLU A 61 -4.63 -5.29 -17.00
C GLU A 61 -3.69 -6.43 -16.59
N THR A 62 -2.73 -6.80 -17.41
CA THR A 62 -1.75 -7.84 -17.05
C THR A 62 -0.87 -7.42 -15.88
N VAL A 63 -0.51 -6.14 -15.82
CA VAL A 63 0.28 -5.57 -14.73
C VAL A 63 -0.52 -5.54 -13.44
N PHE A 64 -1.79 -5.15 -13.51
CA PHE A 64 -2.69 -5.16 -12.37
C PHE A 64 -2.93 -6.58 -11.86
N GLN A 65 -3.19 -7.52 -12.75
CA GLN A 65 -3.41 -8.92 -12.38
C GLN A 65 -2.19 -9.53 -11.67
N LYS A 66 -0.96 -9.29 -12.17
CA LYS A 66 0.26 -9.73 -11.49
C LYS A 66 0.39 -9.17 -10.08
N TRP A 67 -0.03 -7.93 -9.86
CA TRP A 67 -0.07 -7.34 -8.52
C TRP A 67 -1.11 -8.05 -7.64
N CYS A 68 -2.33 -8.27 -8.13
CA CYS A 68 -3.37 -9.00 -7.41
C CYS A 68 -2.91 -10.41 -6.98
N GLU A 69 -2.22 -11.12 -7.87
CA GLU A 69 -1.76 -12.49 -7.63
C GLU A 69 -0.50 -12.58 -6.76
N GLY A 70 0.20 -11.46 -6.51
CA GLY A 70 1.50 -11.47 -5.84
C GLY A 70 2.59 -12.12 -6.71
N ASN A 71 2.64 -11.73 -7.99
CA ASN A 71 3.57 -12.18 -9.03
C ASN A 71 4.31 -11.01 -9.70
N THR A 72 4.62 -9.98 -8.91
CA THR A 72 5.30 -8.77 -9.43
C THR A 72 6.80 -8.92 -9.59
N GLY A 73 7.39 -9.98 -9.02
CA GLY A 73 8.84 -10.17 -8.94
C GLY A 73 9.52 -9.30 -7.88
N VAL A 74 8.74 -8.68 -6.99
CA VAL A 74 9.24 -7.88 -5.85
C VAL A 74 8.82 -8.58 -4.56
N PRO A 75 9.74 -9.23 -3.82
CA PRO A 75 9.42 -10.16 -2.75
C PRO A 75 8.47 -9.65 -1.67
N ILE A 76 8.62 -8.42 -1.20
CA ILE A 76 7.75 -7.87 -0.16
C ILE A 76 6.34 -7.60 -0.67
N ILE A 77 6.19 -7.21 -1.94
CA ILE A 77 4.88 -7.00 -2.58
C ILE A 77 4.19 -8.35 -2.75
N ASP A 78 4.91 -9.32 -3.30
CA ASP A 78 4.38 -10.64 -3.59
C ASP A 78 3.99 -11.37 -2.29
N ALA A 79 4.82 -11.31 -1.25
CA ALA A 79 4.49 -11.87 0.05
C ALA A 79 3.24 -11.21 0.67
N ALA A 80 3.16 -9.89 0.60
CA ALA A 80 2.02 -9.16 1.14
C ALA A 80 0.71 -9.53 0.44
N MET A 81 0.72 -9.59 -0.89
CA MET A 81 -0.47 -9.91 -1.68
C MET A 81 -0.86 -11.38 -1.57
N ARG A 82 0.09 -12.33 -1.60
CA ARG A 82 -0.19 -13.76 -1.40
C ARG A 82 -0.77 -14.02 0.00
N HIS A 83 -0.19 -13.42 1.04
CA HIS A 83 -0.72 -13.49 2.40
C HIS A 83 -2.15 -12.93 2.48
N PHE A 84 -2.37 -11.76 1.88
CA PHE A 84 -3.68 -11.12 1.82
C PHE A 84 -4.73 -12.01 1.15
N ASN A 85 -4.41 -12.59 0.00
CA ASN A 85 -5.31 -13.48 -0.75
C ASN A 85 -5.68 -14.75 0.05
N GLN A 86 -4.78 -15.23 0.90
CA GLN A 86 -5.01 -16.42 1.74
C GLN A 86 -5.82 -16.10 3.00
N THR A 87 -5.65 -14.91 3.58
CA THR A 87 -6.13 -14.62 4.94
C THR A 87 -7.20 -13.52 5.01
N GLY A 88 -7.38 -12.73 3.96
CA GLY A 88 -8.24 -11.53 3.98
C GLY A 88 -7.73 -10.43 4.91
N THR A 89 -6.49 -10.51 5.40
CA THR A 89 -5.89 -9.55 6.32
C THR A 89 -4.55 -9.02 5.82
N MET A 90 -4.23 -7.78 6.15
CA MET A 90 -2.94 -7.19 5.84
C MET A 90 -2.54 -6.16 6.89
N HIS A 91 -1.33 -6.28 7.41
CA HIS A 91 -0.77 -5.30 8.35
C HIS A 91 -0.70 -3.91 7.71
N ASN A 92 -1.00 -2.83 8.47
CA ASN A 92 -1.04 -1.45 7.97
C ASN A 92 0.20 -1.06 7.14
N ARG A 93 1.42 -1.40 7.60
CA ARG A 93 2.65 -1.08 6.86
C ARG A 93 2.68 -1.74 5.47
N LEU A 94 2.20 -2.95 5.34
CA LEU A 94 2.13 -3.65 4.05
C LEU A 94 1.10 -2.99 3.13
N ARG A 95 -0.07 -2.56 3.67
CA ARG A 95 -1.07 -1.81 2.89
C ARG A 95 -0.44 -0.55 2.26
N MET A 96 0.35 0.20 3.02
CA MET A 96 1.05 1.38 2.50
C MET A 96 2.09 1.04 1.42
N ILE A 97 2.80 -0.07 1.57
CA ILE A 97 3.84 -0.48 0.61
C ILE A 97 3.20 -0.96 -0.69
N VAL A 98 2.21 -1.84 -0.63
CA VAL A 98 1.57 -2.40 -1.84
C VAL A 98 0.74 -1.38 -2.59
N SER A 99 0.06 -0.45 -1.89
CA SER A 99 -0.69 0.63 -2.52
C SER A 99 0.23 1.66 -3.18
N SER A 100 1.33 2.04 -2.53
CA SER A 100 2.36 2.89 -3.14
C SER A 100 2.98 2.22 -4.36
N TYR A 101 3.24 0.92 -4.33
CA TYR A 101 3.79 0.19 -5.47
C TYR A 101 2.80 0.17 -6.63
N LEU A 102 1.53 -0.14 -6.39
CA LEU A 102 0.49 -0.13 -7.42
C LEU A 102 0.37 1.24 -8.08
N THR A 103 0.18 2.29 -7.29
CA THR A 103 -0.17 3.62 -7.81
C THR A 103 1.04 4.40 -8.33
N LYS A 104 2.24 4.14 -7.84
CA LYS A 104 3.46 4.86 -8.22
C LYS A 104 4.36 4.05 -9.15
N ASN A 105 4.69 2.81 -8.79
CA ASN A 105 5.59 2.01 -9.61
C ASN A 105 4.86 1.41 -10.82
N LEU A 106 3.67 0.86 -10.64
CA LEU A 106 2.88 0.32 -11.76
C LEU A 106 2.06 1.41 -12.47
N LEU A 107 1.83 2.55 -11.81
CA LEU A 107 1.01 3.67 -12.28
C LEU A 107 -0.44 3.25 -12.59
N VAL A 108 -0.97 2.29 -11.84
CA VAL A 108 -2.34 1.81 -11.96
C VAL A 108 -3.27 2.65 -11.07
N ASP A 109 -4.49 2.91 -11.55
CA ASP A 109 -5.49 3.71 -10.82
C ASP A 109 -5.75 3.11 -9.43
N TRP A 110 -5.69 3.97 -8.42
CA TRP A 110 -5.93 3.60 -7.03
C TRP A 110 -7.32 2.96 -6.82
N LYS A 111 -8.31 3.33 -7.62
CA LYS A 111 -9.67 2.78 -7.55
C LYS A 111 -9.70 1.26 -7.81
N LYS A 112 -8.85 0.76 -8.71
CA LYS A 112 -8.72 -0.69 -8.94
C LYS A 112 -8.17 -1.41 -7.69
N GLY A 113 -7.16 -0.83 -7.06
CA GLY A 113 -6.59 -1.39 -5.83
C GLY A 113 -7.55 -1.30 -4.64
N GLU A 114 -8.26 -0.17 -4.51
CA GLU A 114 -9.31 0.03 -3.51
C GLU A 114 -10.41 -1.02 -3.66
N GLN A 115 -10.94 -1.20 -4.85
CA GLN A 115 -11.98 -2.18 -5.13
C GLN A 115 -11.53 -3.62 -4.84
N TYR A 116 -10.29 -3.95 -5.19
CA TYR A 116 -9.72 -5.26 -4.87
C TYR A 116 -9.64 -5.49 -3.37
N PHE A 117 -9.25 -4.46 -2.60
CA PHE A 117 -9.24 -4.53 -1.15
C PHE A 117 -10.64 -4.61 -0.57
N ALA A 118 -11.61 -3.85 -1.09
CA ALA A 118 -12.99 -3.89 -0.66
C ALA A 118 -13.62 -5.29 -0.78
N GLN A 119 -13.25 -6.03 -1.82
CA GLN A 119 -13.76 -7.37 -2.08
C GLN A 119 -13.13 -8.45 -1.20
N ASN A 120 -11.91 -8.23 -0.69
CA ASN A 120 -11.12 -9.28 -0.06
C ASN A 120 -10.76 -9.02 1.41
N LEU A 121 -10.84 -7.76 1.92
CA LEU A 121 -10.53 -7.45 3.32
C LEU A 121 -11.65 -7.90 4.26
N LEU A 122 -11.28 -8.65 5.29
CA LEU A 122 -12.20 -9.01 6.39
C LEU A 122 -12.54 -7.81 7.29
N ASP A 123 -11.63 -6.85 7.41
CA ASP A 123 -11.80 -5.63 8.21
C ASP A 123 -12.11 -4.39 7.36
N TYR A 124 -12.74 -4.59 6.20
CA TYR A 124 -13.09 -3.49 5.29
C TYR A 124 -13.95 -2.43 5.98
N GLU A 125 -13.54 -1.18 5.85
CA GLU A 125 -14.30 0.01 6.22
C GLU A 125 -14.09 1.07 5.13
N ALA A 126 -15.17 1.45 4.46
CA ALA A 126 -15.13 2.21 3.21
C ALA A 126 -14.33 3.52 3.32
N SER A 127 -14.60 4.34 4.34
CA SER A 127 -13.96 5.65 4.45
C SER A 127 -12.46 5.54 4.70
N SER A 128 -12.04 4.61 5.55
CA SER A 128 -10.62 4.35 5.82
C SER A 128 -9.90 3.76 4.61
N ASN A 129 -10.56 2.85 3.88
CA ASN A 129 -9.95 2.24 2.69
C ASN A 129 -9.78 3.28 1.58
N ILE A 130 -10.87 3.96 1.18
CA ILE A 130 -10.86 5.00 0.14
C ILE A 130 -9.85 6.10 0.48
N GLY A 131 -9.92 6.66 1.71
CA GLY A 131 -9.03 7.73 2.13
C GLY A 131 -7.57 7.32 2.15
N SER A 132 -7.26 6.09 2.60
CA SER A 132 -5.89 5.57 2.63
C SER A 132 -5.33 5.27 1.23
N TRP A 133 -6.15 4.78 0.31
CA TRP A 133 -5.77 4.60 -1.09
C TRP A 133 -5.47 5.94 -1.76
N GLN A 134 -6.32 6.94 -1.57
CA GLN A 134 -6.09 8.29 -2.07
C GLN A 134 -4.86 8.95 -1.41
N TRP A 135 -4.63 8.70 -0.10
CA TRP A 135 -3.42 9.14 0.56
C TRP A 135 -2.15 8.57 -0.10
N ALA A 136 -2.12 7.27 -0.34
CA ALA A 136 -0.98 6.58 -0.96
C ALA A 136 -0.74 7.01 -2.42
N SER A 137 -1.81 7.26 -3.17
CA SER A 137 -1.76 7.72 -4.57
C SER A 137 -1.47 9.22 -4.72
N SER A 138 -1.44 10.00 -3.63
CA SER A 138 -1.29 11.47 -3.66
C SER A 138 -2.46 12.19 -4.34
N THR A 139 -3.66 11.65 -4.23
CA THR A 139 -4.90 12.18 -4.84
C THR A 139 -5.93 12.65 -3.83
N GLY A 140 -5.70 12.41 -2.53
CA GLY A 140 -6.65 12.67 -1.45
C GLY A 140 -6.29 13.84 -0.54
N ALA A 141 -7.03 13.93 0.59
CA ALA A 141 -6.74 14.86 1.66
C ALA A 141 -5.49 14.45 2.43
N ASP A 142 -4.68 15.42 2.84
CA ASP A 142 -3.42 15.22 3.59
C ASP A 142 -2.52 14.13 2.97
N SER A 143 -2.57 14.01 1.66
CA SER A 143 -1.90 12.94 0.92
C SER A 143 -0.38 13.06 1.00
N VAL A 144 0.26 11.90 0.92
CA VAL A 144 1.72 11.85 0.79
C VAL A 144 2.17 12.66 -0.44
N PRO A 145 3.21 13.50 -0.33
CA PRO A 145 3.74 14.23 -1.47
C PRO A 145 4.08 13.29 -2.63
N TYR A 146 3.67 13.62 -3.84
CA TYR A 146 3.77 12.74 -5.01
C TYR A 146 5.20 12.24 -5.32
N PHE A 147 6.21 13.00 -4.97
CA PHE A 147 7.62 12.64 -5.14
C PHE A 147 8.15 11.69 -4.05
N ARG A 148 7.41 11.49 -2.96
CA ARG A 148 7.73 10.53 -1.89
C ARG A 148 7.20 9.16 -2.27
N ILE A 149 7.99 8.43 -3.03
CA ILE A 149 7.69 7.07 -3.49
C ILE A 149 8.49 6.07 -2.66
N PHE A 150 7.82 5.06 -2.12
CA PHE A 150 8.49 4.01 -1.37
C PHE A 150 9.35 3.15 -2.31
N ASN A 151 10.59 2.92 -1.90
CA ASN A 151 11.37 1.85 -2.49
C ASN A 151 11.04 0.54 -1.74
N PRO A 152 10.42 -0.46 -2.39
CA PRO A 152 9.95 -1.66 -1.71
C PRO A 152 11.09 -2.48 -1.07
N TYR A 153 12.28 -2.48 -1.66
CA TYR A 153 13.45 -3.17 -1.11
C TYR A 153 13.97 -2.49 0.17
N LEU A 154 14.01 -1.16 0.22
CA LEU A 154 14.39 -0.43 1.42
C LEU A 154 13.33 -0.58 2.53
N GLN A 155 12.05 -0.61 2.17
CA GLN A 155 10.98 -0.88 3.14
C GLN A 155 11.09 -2.31 3.68
N SER A 156 11.31 -3.28 2.82
CA SER A 156 11.53 -4.68 3.17
C SER A 156 12.71 -4.85 4.15
N ALA A 157 13.88 -4.32 3.80
CA ALA A 157 15.06 -4.38 4.67
C ALA A 157 14.87 -3.71 6.03
N LYS A 158 14.02 -2.66 6.08
CA LYS A 158 13.75 -1.93 7.33
C LYS A 158 12.79 -2.68 8.25
N PHE A 159 11.73 -3.30 7.71
CA PHE A 159 10.62 -3.84 8.50
C PHE A 159 10.60 -5.37 8.62
N ASP A 160 11.33 -6.07 7.76
CA ASP A 160 11.50 -7.53 7.76
C ASP A 160 12.96 -7.89 7.52
N LYS A 161 13.86 -7.36 8.35
CA LYS A 161 15.32 -7.39 8.17
C LYS A 161 15.87 -8.77 7.80
N GLU A 162 15.39 -9.82 8.46
CA GLU A 162 15.81 -11.21 8.24
C GLU A 162 14.94 -11.92 7.18
N ALA A 163 14.03 -11.19 6.52
CA ALA A 163 13.07 -11.73 5.55
C ALA A 163 12.20 -12.86 6.11
N ILE A 164 11.85 -12.80 7.40
CA ILE A 164 11.09 -13.87 8.09
C ILE A 164 9.67 -13.94 7.51
N PHE A 165 8.99 -12.79 7.40
CA PHE A 165 7.66 -12.73 6.82
C PHE A 165 7.67 -13.18 5.36
N ILE A 166 8.58 -12.65 4.55
CA ILE A 166 8.68 -13.01 3.13
C ILE A 166 8.86 -14.51 2.97
N LYS A 167 9.81 -15.11 3.69
CA LYS A 167 10.10 -16.54 3.62
C LYS A 167 8.98 -17.43 4.15
N SER A 168 8.18 -16.93 5.08
CA SER A 168 7.03 -17.67 5.61
C SER A 168 5.89 -17.79 4.60
N VAL A 169 5.79 -16.83 3.67
CA VAL A 169 4.71 -16.75 2.67
C VAL A 169 5.15 -17.26 1.29
N ILE A 170 6.44 -17.08 0.95
CA ILE A 170 7.01 -17.46 -0.34
C ILE A 170 7.99 -18.61 -0.13
N PRO A 171 7.54 -19.88 -0.23
CA PRO A 171 8.40 -21.06 0.04
C PRO A 171 9.63 -21.13 -0.85
N GLU A 172 9.51 -20.64 -2.10
CA GLU A 172 10.61 -20.58 -3.08
C GLU A 172 11.81 -19.75 -2.58
N LEU A 173 11.57 -18.78 -1.68
CA LEU A 173 12.61 -17.91 -1.14
C LEU A 173 13.18 -18.38 0.20
N LYS A 174 12.76 -19.53 0.72
CA LYS A 174 13.11 -20.01 2.06
C LYS A 174 14.64 -20.06 2.29
N ASP A 175 15.38 -20.56 1.30
CA ASP A 175 16.82 -20.77 1.41
C ASP A 175 17.65 -19.61 0.83
N ILE A 176 16.99 -18.56 0.34
CA ILE A 176 17.65 -17.37 -0.20
C ILE A 176 18.08 -16.45 0.96
N SER A 177 19.28 -15.90 0.89
CA SER A 177 19.75 -14.96 1.91
C SER A 177 18.89 -13.70 1.96
N ALA A 178 18.65 -13.15 3.15
CA ALA A 178 17.90 -11.90 3.33
C ALA A 178 18.52 -10.76 2.51
N LYS A 179 19.84 -10.71 2.40
CA LYS A 179 20.56 -9.73 1.58
C LYS A 179 20.10 -9.74 0.12
N LEU A 180 19.98 -10.93 -0.48
CA LEU A 180 19.51 -11.05 -1.87
C LEU A 180 18.03 -10.69 -2.00
N ILE A 181 17.20 -11.12 -1.05
CA ILE A 181 15.77 -10.78 -1.01
C ILE A 181 15.53 -9.26 -0.97
N HIS A 182 16.37 -8.53 -0.24
CA HIS A 182 16.28 -7.07 -0.10
C HIS A 182 17.06 -6.28 -1.16
N THR A 183 17.62 -6.96 -2.14
CA THR A 183 18.38 -6.33 -3.24
C THR A 183 17.56 -6.41 -4.54
N GLN A 184 17.47 -5.29 -5.25
CA GLN A 184 16.81 -5.27 -6.56
C GLN A 184 17.51 -6.27 -7.51
N ASN A 185 16.72 -7.10 -8.18
CA ASN A 185 17.19 -8.22 -9.01
C ASN A 185 18.00 -9.30 -8.27
N GLY A 186 18.13 -9.21 -6.94
CA GLY A 186 18.92 -10.16 -6.16
C GLY A 186 18.36 -11.58 -6.23
N VAL A 187 17.04 -11.73 -6.18
CA VAL A 187 16.36 -13.02 -6.32
C VAL A 187 16.46 -13.55 -7.76
N GLN A 188 16.24 -12.68 -8.75
CA GLN A 188 16.30 -13.04 -10.18
C GLN A 188 17.73 -13.38 -10.67
N SER A 189 18.76 -13.03 -9.91
CA SER A 189 20.14 -13.43 -10.24
C SER A 189 20.39 -14.93 -10.04
N ASN A 190 19.53 -15.63 -9.33
CA ASN A 190 19.59 -17.07 -9.15
C ASN A 190 18.80 -17.78 -10.26
N ILE A 191 19.50 -18.26 -11.29
CA ILE A 191 18.91 -18.94 -12.46
C ILE A 191 18.21 -20.27 -12.14
N PHE A 192 18.47 -20.85 -10.97
CA PHE A 192 17.82 -22.09 -10.52
C PHE A 192 16.53 -21.84 -9.74
N LEU A 193 16.18 -20.59 -9.52
CA LEU A 193 14.99 -20.23 -8.77
C LEU A 193 13.85 -19.90 -9.72
N ASP A 194 12.74 -20.63 -9.59
CA ASP A 194 11.52 -20.32 -10.29
C ASP A 194 10.75 -19.20 -9.56
N TYR A 195 11.24 -17.97 -9.77
CA TYR A 195 10.63 -16.78 -9.21
C TYR A 195 10.42 -15.72 -10.30
N PRO A 196 9.24 -15.03 -10.32
CA PRO A 196 8.89 -14.14 -11.42
C PRO A 196 9.90 -13.00 -11.63
N ALA A 197 10.09 -12.64 -12.90
CA ALA A 197 10.83 -11.44 -13.25
C ALA A 197 10.08 -10.19 -12.76
N GLN A 198 10.82 -9.13 -12.46
CA GLN A 198 10.21 -7.86 -12.06
C GLN A 198 9.35 -7.29 -13.19
N VAL A 199 8.11 -6.91 -12.85
CA VAL A 199 7.17 -6.28 -13.80
C VAL A 199 7.69 -4.95 -14.32
N VAL A 200 8.34 -4.17 -13.43
CA VAL A 200 8.93 -2.86 -13.80
C VAL A 200 10.27 -2.65 -13.07
N SER A 201 11.18 -1.93 -13.70
CA SER A 201 12.36 -1.39 -13.01
C SER A 201 11.94 -0.34 -11.98
N ILE A 202 12.43 -0.45 -10.74
CA ILE A 202 12.11 0.49 -9.66
C ILE A 202 12.58 1.91 -10.00
N GLU A 203 13.77 2.05 -10.56
CA GLU A 203 14.32 3.36 -10.94
C GLU A 203 13.51 4.03 -12.05
N PHE A 204 13.27 3.29 -13.14
CA PHE A 204 12.49 3.79 -14.27
C PHE A 204 11.07 4.15 -13.84
N SER A 205 10.39 3.27 -13.12
CA SER A 205 9.01 3.48 -12.68
C SER A 205 8.87 4.67 -11.73
N ARG A 206 9.87 4.86 -10.85
CA ARG A 206 9.92 6.04 -9.96
C ARG A 206 10.02 7.34 -10.76
N LYS A 207 10.90 7.40 -11.76
CA LYS A 207 11.04 8.59 -12.62
C LYS A 207 9.74 8.87 -13.37
N ARG A 208 9.18 7.86 -14.04
CA ARG A 208 7.90 7.95 -14.76
C ARG A 208 6.79 8.50 -13.88
N ALA A 209 6.64 7.97 -12.64
CA ALA A 209 5.62 8.44 -11.72
C ALA A 209 5.82 9.92 -11.33
N ILE A 210 7.05 10.34 -11.02
CA ILE A 210 7.34 11.73 -10.68
C ILE A 210 6.99 12.68 -11.84
N ASP A 211 7.37 12.31 -13.06
CA ASP A 211 7.11 13.12 -14.26
C ASP A 211 5.60 13.24 -14.50
N GLU A 212 4.85 12.13 -14.40
CA GLU A 212 3.40 12.12 -14.60
C GLU A 212 2.64 12.92 -13.52
N PHE A 213 2.97 12.72 -12.25
CA PHE A 213 2.32 13.48 -11.18
C PHE A 213 2.69 14.97 -11.21
N LYS A 214 3.89 15.31 -11.66
CA LYS A 214 4.28 16.71 -11.90
C LYS A 214 3.42 17.34 -13.00
N ARG A 215 3.24 16.64 -14.14
CA ARG A 215 2.35 17.07 -15.23
C ARG A 215 0.93 17.30 -14.69
N ALA A 216 0.33 16.28 -14.03
CA ALA A 216 -1.02 16.36 -13.50
C ALA A 216 -1.22 17.52 -12.51
N ASN A 217 -0.22 17.81 -11.66
CA ASN A 217 -0.27 18.95 -10.73
C ASN A 217 -0.13 20.32 -11.41
N ILE A 218 0.54 20.41 -12.56
CA ILE A 218 0.64 21.66 -13.32
C ILE A 218 -0.70 21.94 -14.00
N GLU A 219 -1.29 20.95 -14.64
CA GLU A 219 -2.56 21.08 -15.35
C GLU A 219 -3.74 21.40 -14.43
N SER A 220 -3.76 20.85 -13.21
CA SER A 220 -4.82 21.14 -12.24
C SER A 220 -4.83 22.58 -11.69
N LYS A 221 -3.78 23.37 -11.97
CA LYS A 221 -3.66 24.76 -11.52
C LYS A 221 -4.00 25.78 -12.62
N GLN A 222 -4.23 25.31 -13.84
CA GLN A 222 -4.66 26.11 -14.97
C GLN A 222 -6.18 26.14 -15.08
#